data_979122b8d87ae0992d4239dc7da4743d
#
_entry.id   979122b8d87ae0992d4239dc7da4743d
#
_cell.length_a   1.000
_cell.length_b   1.000
_cell.length_c   1.000
_cell.angle_alpha   90.00
_cell.angle_beta   90.00
_cell.angle_gamma   90.00
#
_symmetry.space_group_name_H-M   'P 1'
#
loop_
_entity.id
_entity.type
_entity.pdbx_description
1 polymer ?
#
loop_
_entity_poly.entity_id
_entity_poly.type
_entity_poly.pdbx_seq_one_letter_code
_entity_poly.pdbx_strand_id
1 'polypeptide(L)'
;MNEKEAKQHMRKRNMKIFPIYKMLAWDYLFFYAIDFLFLTQVKGISPSNIVLKTSFYALFNILLQIPASIVVEFIGRKNSAVLGNVLGCLYIVMLMLSRNLQDLIIADFVSAMAFSIKNTAEPSLLNSSIPPSKYKSKIFSRINMRGMTGFYVLSCVSKIIAGVLFNVNNYLPLICSLVTLIIVTLISLFLIEPVKKSGKSDISYKKNIKEIKDGFTYVLKVDRLKALILSSSLISALLGVLQNCSTSLLRDIGLSAIAIGIISALGSMISSIASRKQELYHKHFRNKSLITISLLLSSSCIIAGVCGINAKKTVALLIITVGGLWIYNFCHGMYYTIIDKYLRNFTNKNIDTKIFAANNLASNSMRFIIGMIASFLLDKMSTAYCLITLGVVFSIIYVLVGQYMKTRVGKKPEEYTKEETKYDELHIEK
;
A
#
# COMPACT_ATOMS: atom_id res chain seq x y z
N MET A 1 -2.88 23.03 36.61
CA MET A 1 -2.87 21.67 36.04
C MET A 1 -1.44 21.12 36.14
N ASN A 2 -1.25 20.02 36.85
CA ASN A 2 0.08 19.44 37.08
C ASN A 2 0.62 18.91 35.71
N GLU A 3 1.94 18.93 35.48
CA GLU A 3 2.57 18.50 34.21
C GLU A 3 2.17 17.07 33.79
N LYS A 4 1.97 16.19 34.76
CA LYS A 4 1.44 14.84 34.59
C LYS A 4 0.01 14.83 34.04
N GLU A 5 -0.85 15.67 34.57
CA GLU A 5 -2.25 15.81 34.14
C GLU A 5 -2.33 16.40 32.74
N ALA A 6 -1.52 17.42 32.44
CA ALA A 6 -1.43 18.00 31.10
C ALA A 6 -1.01 16.97 30.04
N LYS A 7 0.05 16.17 30.30
CA LYS A 7 0.48 15.08 29.42
C LYS A 7 -0.61 14.02 29.26
N GLN A 8 -1.35 13.69 30.30
CA GLN A 8 -2.44 12.71 30.21
C GLN A 8 -3.62 13.24 29.40
N HIS A 9 -3.95 14.52 29.54
CA HIS A 9 -4.99 15.18 28.73
C HIS A 9 -4.62 15.21 27.25
N MET A 10 -3.37 15.58 26.91
CA MET A 10 -2.85 15.56 25.54
C MET A 10 -2.95 14.17 24.90
N ARG A 11 -2.57 13.13 25.65
CA ARG A 11 -2.64 11.73 25.18
C ARG A 11 -4.08 11.28 24.91
N LYS A 12 -5.01 11.57 25.84
CA LYS A 12 -6.45 11.24 25.67
C LYS A 12 -7.03 11.95 24.44
N ARG A 13 -6.67 13.22 24.21
CA ARG A 13 -7.12 13.99 23.05
C ARG A 13 -6.65 13.34 21.74
N ASN A 14 -5.37 13.02 21.60
CA ASN A 14 -4.85 12.35 20.43
C ASN A 14 -5.53 11.01 20.17
N MET A 15 -5.71 10.18 21.19
CA MET A 15 -6.36 8.87 21.06
C MET A 15 -7.84 8.98 20.57
N LYS A 16 -8.54 10.08 20.88
CA LYS A 16 -9.90 10.35 20.38
C LYS A 16 -9.91 10.86 18.94
N ILE A 17 -8.99 11.77 18.60
CA ILE A 17 -8.93 12.41 17.26
C ILE A 17 -8.35 11.45 16.23
N PHE A 18 -7.37 10.63 16.60
CA PHE A 18 -6.60 9.82 15.65
C PHE A 18 -7.43 8.87 14.77
N PRO A 19 -8.48 8.18 15.25
CA PRO A 19 -9.30 7.36 14.37
C PRO A 19 -10.00 8.17 13.26
N ILE A 20 -10.52 9.35 13.59
CA ILE A 20 -11.18 10.26 12.63
C ILE A 20 -10.15 10.81 11.63
N TYR A 21 -9.01 11.26 12.15
CA TYR A 21 -7.88 11.68 11.32
C TYR A 21 -7.46 10.58 10.34
N LYS A 22 -7.22 9.36 10.85
CA LYS A 22 -6.77 8.22 10.05
C LYS A 22 -7.79 7.79 8.99
N MET A 23 -9.08 7.88 9.30
CA MET A 23 -10.18 7.60 8.38
C MET A 23 -10.14 8.49 7.14
N LEU A 24 -9.75 9.74 7.29
CA LEU A 24 -9.71 10.73 6.20
C LEU A 24 -8.32 10.86 5.56
N ALA A 25 -7.26 10.62 6.35
CA ALA A 25 -5.86 10.89 5.99
C ALA A 25 -5.16 9.69 5.33
N TRP A 26 -5.76 8.48 5.37
CA TRP A 26 -5.06 7.26 4.95
C TRP A 26 -4.64 7.30 3.49
N ASP A 27 -5.53 7.80 2.63
CA ASP A 27 -5.30 7.86 1.19
C ASP A 27 -6.13 8.99 0.55
N TYR A 28 -5.94 9.25 -0.75
CA TYR A 28 -6.67 10.29 -1.48
C TYR A 28 -8.08 9.79 -1.83
N LEU A 29 -9.06 10.14 -0.98
CA LEU A 29 -10.47 9.83 -1.24
C LEU A 29 -10.95 10.55 -2.51
N PHE A 30 -11.91 9.97 -3.20
CA PHE A 30 -12.47 10.41 -4.49
C PHE A 30 -11.51 10.27 -5.68
N PHE A 31 -10.21 10.56 -5.53
CA PHE A 31 -9.26 10.56 -6.64
C PHE A 31 -9.00 9.14 -7.20
N TYR A 32 -8.61 8.18 -6.37
CA TYR A 32 -8.20 6.85 -6.85
C TYR A 32 -9.28 6.01 -7.54
N ALA A 33 -10.53 6.44 -7.49
CA ALA A 33 -11.58 5.78 -8.25
C ALA A 33 -11.53 6.14 -9.73
N ILE A 34 -11.02 7.35 -10.02
CA ILE A 34 -11.09 7.95 -11.36
C ILE A 34 -9.73 8.41 -11.87
N ASP A 35 -8.63 8.20 -11.13
CA ASP A 35 -7.30 8.68 -11.49
C ASP A 35 -6.89 8.25 -12.89
N PHE A 36 -7.07 6.98 -13.22
CA PHE A 36 -6.78 6.44 -14.53
C PHE A 36 -7.66 7.07 -15.63
N LEU A 37 -8.95 7.27 -15.37
CA LEU A 37 -9.87 7.92 -16.30
C LEU A 37 -9.50 9.38 -16.51
N PHE A 38 -9.20 10.10 -15.43
CA PHE A 38 -8.77 11.49 -15.51
C PHE A 38 -7.48 11.63 -16.32
N LEU A 39 -6.48 10.80 -16.05
CA LEU A 39 -5.21 10.85 -16.77
C LEU A 39 -5.36 10.50 -18.25
N THR A 40 -6.22 9.54 -18.61
CA THR A 40 -6.40 9.12 -20.00
C THR A 40 -7.35 10.02 -20.77
N GLN A 41 -8.50 10.38 -20.22
CA GLN A 41 -9.55 11.11 -20.93
C GLN A 41 -9.36 12.63 -20.88
N VAL A 42 -8.81 13.17 -19.78
CA VAL A 42 -8.64 14.61 -19.59
C VAL A 42 -7.23 15.05 -19.96
N LYS A 43 -6.22 14.28 -19.55
CA LYS A 43 -4.81 14.63 -19.77
C LYS A 43 -4.23 13.98 -21.04
N GLY A 44 -4.92 13.04 -21.67
CA GLY A 44 -4.46 12.36 -22.89
C GLY A 44 -3.25 11.45 -22.66
N ILE A 45 -2.99 11.04 -21.43
CA ILE A 45 -1.84 10.19 -21.09
C ILE A 45 -2.14 8.73 -21.45
N SER A 46 -1.21 8.07 -22.13
CA SER A 46 -1.38 6.65 -22.50
C SER A 46 -1.37 5.73 -21.28
N PRO A 47 -2.01 4.56 -21.34
CA PRO A 47 -1.96 3.56 -20.25
C PRO A 47 -0.54 3.15 -19.88
N SER A 48 0.36 3.02 -20.87
CA SER A 48 1.78 2.70 -20.64
C SER A 48 2.44 3.78 -19.78
N ASN A 49 2.24 5.05 -20.10
CA ASN A 49 2.79 6.18 -19.36
C ASN A 49 2.21 6.30 -17.94
N ILE A 50 0.97 5.89 -17.70
CA ILE A 50 0.38 5.84 -16.35
C ILE A 50 1.08 4.77 -15.51
N VAL A 51 1.32 3.58 -16.07
CA VAL A 51 2.06 2.52 -15.38
C VAL A 51 3.51 2.91 -15.17
N LEU A 52 4.14 3.59 -16.13
CA LEU A 52 5.49 4.15 -16.01
C LEU A 52 5.58 5.16 -14.85
N LYS A 53 4.65 6.10 -14.80
CA LYS A 53 4.52 7.07 -13.69
C LYS A 53 4.44 6.37 -12.33
N THR A 54 3.57 5.36 -12.21
CA THR A 54 3.41 4.58 -10.98
C THR A 54 4.69 3.81 -10.61
N SER A 55 5.49 3.41 -11.60
CA SER A 55 6.79 2.79 -11.39
C SER A 55 7.79 3.79 -10.79
N PHE A 56 7.85 5.02 -11.32
CA PHE A 56 8.66 6.09 -10.72
C PHE A 56 8.23 6.43 -9.29
N TYR A 57 6.91 6.41 -9.00
CA TYR A 57 6.42 6.57 -7.63
C TYR A 57 7.00 5.51 -6.69
N ALA A 58 7.11 4.25 -7.11
CA ALA A 58 7.75 3.20 -6.33
C ALA A 58 9.25 3.48 -6.10
N LEU A 59 9.96 3.96 -7.12
CA LEU A 59 11.36 4.38 -6.99
C LEU A 59 11.51 5.54 -6.00
N PHE A 60 10.63 6.55 -6.06
CA PHE A 60 10.66 7.68 -5.13
C PHE A 60 10.40 7.25 -3.69
N ASN A 61 9.53 6.26 -3.45
CA ASN A 61 9.34 5.72 -2.11
C ASN A 61 10.60 5.06 -1.54
N ILE A 62 11.46 4.47 -2.39
CA ILE A 62 12.77 3.96 -1.98
C ILE A 62 13.69 5.12 -1.58
N LEU A 63 13.83 6.10 -2.47
CA LEU A 63 14.77 7.21 -2.29
C LEU A 63 14.39 8.12 -1.11
N LEU A 64 13.09 8.30 -0.87
CA LEU A 64 12.57 9.23 0.14
C LEU A 64 12.39 8.60 1.52
N GLN A 65 12.56 7.30 1.68
CA GLN A 65 12.38 6.62 2.98
C GLN A 65 13.30 7.18 4.07
N ILE A 66 14.58 7.40 3.74
CA ILE A 66 15.56 7.96 4.69
C ILE A 66 15.37 9.46 4.89
N PRO A 67 15.29 10.30 3.85
CA PRO A 67 14.98 11.72 4.00
C PRO A 67 13.73 11.99 4.84
N ALA A 68 12.66 11.21 4.63
CA ALA A 68 11.43 11.37 5.40
C ALA A 68 11.62 11.10 6.89
N SER A 69 12.40 10.09 7.27
CA SER A 69 12.69 9.81 8.68
C SER A 69 13.48 10.95 9.34
N ILE A 70 14.42 11.54 8.62
CA ILE A 70 15.20 12.70 9.08
C ILE A 70 14.30 13.92 9.28
N VAL A 71 13.42 14.20 8.33
CA VAL A 71 12.43 15.29 8.46
C VAL A 71 11.57 15.10 9.72
N VAL A 72 11.07 13.87 9.97
CA VAL A 72 10.25 13.57 11.15
C VAL A 72 11.03 13.75 12.46
N GLU A 73 12.31 13.41 12.47
CA GLU A 73 13.15 13.64 13.65
C GLU A 73 13.44 15.13 13.90
N PHE A 74 13.63 15.90 12.83
CA PHE A 74 13.99 17.32 12.90
C PHE A 74 12.81 18.21 13.33
N ILE A 75 11.66 18.10 12.62
CA ILE A 75 10.51 19.00 12.86
C ILE A 75 9.49 18.44 13.85
N GLY A 76 9.66 17.17 14.27
CA GLY A 76 8.75 16.46 15.18
C GLY A 76 7.57 15.78 14.47
N ARG A 77 6.96 14.82 15.15
CA ARG A 77 5.96 13.91 14.55
C ARG A 77 4.67 14.63 14.14
N LYS A 78 4.18 15.54 15.00
CA LYS A 78 2.98 16.35 14.71
C LYS A 78 3.20 17.21 13.47
N ASN A 79 4.25 18.02 13.47
CA ASN A 79 4.52 18.95 12.36
C ASN A 79 4.79 18.21 11.07
N SER A 80 5.41 17.03 11.14
CA SER A 80 5.61 16.14 9.99
C SER A 80 4.28 15.60 9.44
N ALA A 81 3.34 15.22 10.29
CA ALA A 81 2.01 14.81 9.83
C ALA A 81 1.28 15.97 9.13
N VAL A 82 1.37 17.20 9.66
CA VAL A 82 0.82 18.41 9.00
C VAL A 82 1.50 18.65 7.66
N LEU A 83 2.85 18.63 7.62
CA LEU A 83 3.63 18.80 6.39
C LEU A 83 3.23 17.78 5.32
N GLY A 84 3.10 16.51 5.70
CA GLY A 84 2.69 15.44 4.77
C GLY A 84 1.30 15.69 4.19
N ASN A 85 0.35 16.21 4.96
CA ASN A 85 -0.98 16.56 4.45
C ASN A 85 -0.94 17.78 3.53
N VAL A 86 -0.14 18.81 3.85
CA VAL A 86 0.08 19.98 2.97
C VAL A 86 0.70 19.56 1.63
N LEU A 87 1.71 18.69 1.66
CA LEU A 87 2.29 18.12 0.44
C LEU A 87 1.26 17.29 -0.35
N GLY A 88 0.34 16.61 0.31
CA GLY A 88 -0.78 15.94 -0.33
C GLY A 88 -1.72 16.93 -1.06
N CYS A 89 -2.04 18.08 -0.45
CA CYS A 89 -2.78 19.14 -1.13
C CYS A 89 -2.02 19.66 -2.37
N LEU A 90 -0.71 19.89 -2.22
CA LEU A 90 0.15 20.35 -3.31
C LEU A 90 0.14 19.32 -4.47
N TYR A 91 0.24 18.02 -4.16
CA TYR A 91 0.15 16.96 -5.16
C TYR A 91 -1.13 17.05 -6.00
N ILE A 92 -2.29 17.17 -5.36
CA ILE A 92 -3.58 17.25 -6.09
C ILE A 92 -3.63 18.49 -6.97
N VAL A 93 -3.13 19.65 -6.50
CA VAL A 93 -3.04 20.88 -7.30
C VAL A 93 -2.10 20.68 -8.50
N MET A 94 -0.90 20.11 -8.29
CA MET A 94 0.04 19.80 -9.37
C MET A 94 -0.56 18.85 -10.40
N LEU A 95 -1.32 17.85 -9.95
CA LEU A 95 -2.02 16.91 -10.82
C LEU A 95 -3.08 17.61 -11.70
N MET A 96 -3.83 18.56 -11.12
CA MET A 96 -4.80 19.35 -11.89
C MET A 96 -4.12 20.21 -12.96
N LEU A 97 -2.96 20.77 -12.64
CA LEU A 97 -2.21 21.66 -13.53
C LEU A 97 -1.29 20.94 -14.52
N SER A 98 -1.01 19.65 -14.31
CA SER A 98 -0.12 18.85 -15.16
C SER A 98 -0.57 18.84 -16.62
N ARG A 99 0.38 18.90 -17.55
CA ARG A 99 0.14 18.91 -19.00
C ARG A 99 0.77 17.71 -19.70
N ASN A 100 1.80 17.14 -19.12
CA ASN A 100 2.59 16.07 -19.73
C ASN A 100 3.03 15.04 -18.68
N LEU A 101 3.70 13.97 -19.13
CA LEU A 101 4.19 12.91 -18.27
C LEU A 101 5.24 13.41 -17.26
N GLN A 102 6.08 14.37 -17.62
CA GLN A 102 7.13 14.90 -16.73
C GLN A 102 6.50 15.62 -15.54
N ASP A 103 5.49 16.46 -15.77
CA ASP A 103 4.75 17.14 -14.71
C ASP A 103 4.13 16.13 -13.72
N LEU A 104 3.58 15.03 -14.26
CA LEU A 104 2.99 13.94 -13.47
C LEU A 104 4.04 13.20 -12.63
N ILE A 105 5.24 12.97 -13.18
CA ILE A 105 6.34 12.33 -12.43
C ILE A 105 6.80 13.26 -11.29
N ILE A 106 6.89 14.57 -11.55
CA ILE A 106 7.23 15.55 -10.50
C ILE A 106 6.14 15.60 -9.42
N ALA A 107 4.87 15.58 -9.81
CA ALA A 107 3.76 15.48 -8.86
C ALA A 107 3.86 14.21 -8.00
N ASP A 108 4.17 13.05 -8.63
CA ASP A 108 4.36 11.80 -7.90
C ASP A 108 5.54 11.82 -6.93
N PHE A 109 6.60 12.55 -7.23
CA PHE A 109 7.69 12.78 -6.27
C PHE A 109 7.18 13.49 -5.02
N VAL A 110 6.35 14.53 -5.18
CA VAL A 110 5.72 15.25 -4.06
C VAL A 110 4.79 14.33 -3.27
N SER A 111 3.98 13.51 -3.97
CA SER A 111 3.10 12.52 -3.32
C SER A 111 3.89 11.47 -2.55
N ALA A 112 4.97 10.93 -3.13
CA ALA A 112 5.84 9.96 -2.47
C ALA A 112 6.50 10.56 -1.21
N MET A 113 6.91 11.81 -1.27
CA MET A 113 7.44 12.55 -0.11
C MET A 113 6.37 12.72 0.97
N ALA A 114 5.15 13.12 0.59
CA ALA A 114 4.02 13.26 1.50
C ALA A 114 3.73 11.96 2.27
N PHE A 115 3.58 10.84 1.54
CA PHE A 115 3.30 9.55 2.15
C PHE A 115 4.48 9.00 2.95
N SER A 116 5.72 9.16 2.51
CA SER A 116 6.90 8.70 3.25
C SER A 116 7.00 9.40 4.62
N ILE A 117 6.74 10.71 4.66
CA ILE A 117 6.71 11.49 5.90
C ILE A 117 5.55 11.03 6.79
N LYS A 118 4.34 10.91 6.26
CA LYS A 118 3.15 10.49 7.01
C LYS A 118 3.30 9.08 7.58
N ASN A 119 3.76 8.13 6.77
CA ASN A 119 3.94 6.73 7.17
C ASN A 119 4.97 6.56 8.31
N THR A 120 5.91 7.50 8.43
CA THR A 120 6.86 7.53 9.54
C THR A 120 6.29 8.28 10.76
N ALA A 121 5.68 9.43 10.55
CA ALA A 121 5.22 10.33 11.61
C ALA A 121 3.98 9.83 12.35
N GLU A 122 2.94 9.40 11.63
CA GLU A 122 1.63 9.06 12.17
C GLU A 122 1.66 7.88 13.16
N PRO A 123 2.25 6.71 12.81
CA PRO A 123 2.33 5.59 13.75
C PRO A 123 3.16 5.93 14.97
N SER A 124 4.22 6.72 14.78
CA SER A 124 5.10 7.17 15.86
C SER A 124 4.39 8.14 16.80
N LEU A 125 3.57 9.06 16.26
CA LEU A 125 2.74 9.99 17.04
C LEU A 125 1.68 9.23 17.86
N LEU A 126 0.97 8.30 17.22
CA LEU A 126 -0.01 7.47 17.92
C LEU A 126 0.65 6.64 19.03
N ASN A 127 1.78 5.99 18.75
CA ASN A 127 2.50 5.18 19.72
C ASN A 127 2.98 6.01 20.94
N SER A 128 3.41 7.27 20.73
CA SER A 128 3.81 8.17 21.82
C SER A 128 2.61 8.71 22.61
N SER A 129 1.43 8.73 22.01
CA SER A 129 0.18 9.17 22.64
C SER A 129 -0.42 8.11 23.57
N ILE A 130 -0.01 6.85 23.45
CA ILE A 130 -0.51 5.78 24.32
C ILE A 130 0.39 5.68 25.55
N PRO A 131 -0.17 5.72 26.78
CA PRO A 131 0.61 5.53 28.01
C PRO A 131 1.36 4.19 28.01
N PRO A 132 2.54 4.12 28.63
CA PRO A 132 3.23 2.86 28.81
C PRO A 132 2.38 1.93 29.68
N SER A 133 1.98 0.80 29.12
CA SER A 133 1.16 -0.21 29.79
C SER A 133 1.35 -1.58 29.14
N LYS A 134 1.04 -2.66 29.85
CA LYS A 134 1.00 -4.03 29.31
C LYS A 134 0.10 -4.15 28.07
N TYR A 135 -0.91 -3.29 27.95
CA TYR A 135 -1.91 -3.29 26.88
C TYR A 135 -1.63 -2.29 25.74
N LYS A 136 -0.47 -1.62 25.74
CA LYS A 136 -0.13 -0.56 24.79
C LYS A 136 -0.30 -1.01 23.34
N SER A 137 0.21 -2.17 22.98
CA SER A 137 0.10 -2.73 21.62
C SER A 137 -1.37 -2.99 21.22
N LYS A 138 -2.18 -3.53 22.16
CA LYS A 138 -3.61 -3.79 21.93
C LYS A 138 -4.40 -2.49 21.72
N ILE A 139 -4.08 -1.44 22.49
CA ILE A 139 -4.71 -0.11 22.35
C ILE A 139 -4.32 0.51 21.01
N PHE A 140 -3.03 0.48 20.66
CA PHE A 140 -2.55 0.95 19.35
C PHE A 140 -3.29 0.29 18.19
N SER A 141 -3.32 -1.04 18.18
CA SER A 141 -4.00 -1.83 17.15
C SER A 141 -5.50 -1.47 17.07
N ARG A 142 -6.18 -1.34 18.20
CA ARG A 142 -7.61 -0.99 18.24
C ARG A 142 -7.89 0.39 17.64
N ILE A 143 -7.08 1.40 17.98
CA ILE A 143 -7.24 2.77 17.47
C ILE A 143 -6.96 2.80 15.96
N ASN A 144 -5.86 2.18 15.54
CA ASN A 144 -5.49 2.11 14.13
C ASN A 144 -6.55 1.37 13.28
N MET A 145 -7.04 0.22 13.77
CA MET A 145 -8.09 -0.54 13.08
C MET A 145 -9.41 0.23 12.96
N ARG A 146 -9.81 1.01 13.98
CA ARG A 146 -11.01 1.87 13.88
C ARG A 146 -10.88 2.89 12.76
N GLY A 147 -9.72 3.55 12.66
CA GLY A 147 -9.43 4.49 11.56
C GLY A 147 -9.46 3.81 10.20
N MET A 148 -8.80 2.66 10.07
CA MET A 148 -8.77 1.89 8.82
C MET A 148 -10.14 1.37 8.39
N THR A 149 -10.95 0.86 9.32
CA THR A 149 -12.32 0.42 9.01
C THR A 149 -13.16 1.59 8.51
N GLY A 150 -13.06 2.75 9.17
CA GLY A 150 -13.74 3.96 8.72
C GLY A 150 -13.29 4.40 7.33
N PHE A 151 -11.98 4.35 7.06
CA PHE A 151 -11.43 4.63 5.72
C PHE A 151 -12.02 3.71 4.65
N TYR A 152 -12.07 2.39 4.87
CA TYR A 152 -12.61 1.48 3.86
C TYR A 152 -14.09 1.75 3.56
N VAL A 153 -14.90 2.04 4.58
CA VAL A 153 -16.32 2.42 4.37
C VAL A 153 -16.40 3.72 3.56
N LEU A 154 -15.63 4.73 3.95
CA LEU A 154 -15.63 6.02 3.27
C LEU A 154 -15.08 5.92 1.84
N SER A 155 -14.06 5.08 1.62
CA SER A 155 -13.51 4.79 0.30
C SER A 155 -14.53 4.14 -0.64
N CYS A 156 -15.37 3.21 -0.14
CA CYS A 156 -16.44 2.64 -0.96
C CYS A 156 -17.44 3.71 -1.41
N VAL A 157 -17.89 4.55 -0.48
CA VAL A 157 -18.83 5.63 -0.78
C VAL A 157 -18.19 6.66 -1.72
N SER A 158 -16.97 7.09 -1.45
CA SER A 158 -16.27 8.09 -2.27
C SER A 158 -16.01 7.62 -3.69
N LYS A 159 -15.78 6.31 -3.93
CA LYS A 159 -15.59 5.75 -5.26
C LYS A 159 -16.85 5.82 -6.11
N ILE A 160 -18.02 5.52 -5.53
CA ILE A 160 -19.31 5.64 -6.24
C ILE A 160 -19.59 7.11 -6.56
N ILE A 161 -19.44 7.98 -5.56
CA ILE A 161 -19.66 9.43 -5.73
C ILE A 161 -18.70 10.00 -6.77
N ALA A 162 -17.43 9.60 -6.74
CA ALA A 162 -16.42 10.07 -7.70
C ALA A 162 -16.79 9.73 -9.14
N GLY A 163 -17.31 8.53 -9.40
CA GLY A 163 -17.82 8.15 -10.72
C GLY A 163 -18.97 9.02 -11.21
N VAL A 164 -19.89 9.41 -10.32
CA VAL A 164 -20.99 10.33 -10.65
C VAL A 164 -20.46 11.74 -10.88
N LEU A 165 -19.64 12.25 -9.98
CA LEU A 165 -19.05 13.60 -10.09
C LEU A 165 -18.20 13.76 -11.35
N PHE A 166 -17.46 12.72 -11.75
CA PHE A 166 -16.64 12.73 -12.97
C PHE A 166 -17.49 12.93 -14.24
N ASN A 167 -18.69 12.39 -14.29
CA ASN A 167 -19.60 12.60 -15.40
C ASN A 167 -20.18 14.02 -15.45
N VAL A 168 -20.31 14.69 -14.28
CA VAL A 168 -20.80 16.09 -14.23
C VAL A 168 -19.68 17.05 -14.63
N ASN A 169 -18.51 16.88 -14.03
CA ASN A 169 -17.28 17.60 -14.39
C ASN A 169 -16.07 16.78 -13.97
N ASN A 170 -15.17 16.58 -14.92
CA ASN A 170 -13.99 15.73 -14.75
C ASN A 170 -13.04 16.17 -13.62
N TYR A 171 -13.08 17.43 -13.20
CA TYR A 171 -12.26 17.99 -12.12
C TYR A 171 -12.93 17.91 -10.73
N LEU A 172 -14.25 17.71 -10.65
CA LEU A 172 -14.96 17.67 -9.37
C LEU A 172 -14.40 16.63 -8.39
N PRO A 173 -14.10 15.40 -8.78
CA PRO A 173 -13.52 14.43 -7.84
C PRO A 173 -12.19 14.88 -7.24
N LEU A 174 -11.33 15.57 -8.02
CA LEU A 174 -10.06 16.11 -7.55
C LEU A 174 -10.28 17.27 -6.59
N ILE A 175 -11.26 18.13 -6.87
CA ILE A 175 -11.64 19.22 -5.97
C ILE A 175 -12.16 18.67 -4.65
N CYS A 176 -13.00 17.62 -4.67
CA CYS A 176 -13.45 16.93 -3.46
C CYS A 176 -12.28 16.30 -2.67
N SER A 177 -11.30 15.72 -3.38
CA SER A 177 -10.07 15.22 -2.76
C SER A 177 -9.28 16.34 -2.08
N LEU A 178 -9.12 17.48 -2.76
CA LEU A 178 -8.42 18.65 -2.20
C LEU A 178 -9.13 19.17 -0.96
N VAL A 179 -10.44 19.34 -1.00
CA VAL A 179 -11.26 19.78 0.16
C VAL A 179 -11.09 18.80 1.32
N THR A 180 -11.14 17.49 1.05
CA THR A 180 -10.91 16.46 2.08
C THR A 180 -9.51 16.59 2.69
N LEU A 181 -8.47 16.80 1.90
CA LEU A 181 -7.10 16.98 2.38
C LEU A 181 -6.92 18.28 3.18
N ILE A 182 -7.60 19.35 2.81
CA ILE A 182 -7.63 20.59 3.61
C ILE A 182 -8.26 20.32 4.98
N ILE A 183 -9.40 19.61 5.03
CA ILE A 183 -10.04 19.23 6.30
C ILE A 183 -9.09 18.37 7.13
N VAL A 184 -8.42 17.39 6.51
CA VAL A 184 -7.42 16.54 7.17
C VAL A 184 -6.26 17.36 7.73
N THR A 185 -5.78 18.33 6.96
CA THR A 185 -4.71 19.25 7.40
C THR A 185 -5.16 20.04 8.63
N LEU A 186 -6.37 20.58 8.61
CA LEU A 186 -6.94 21.27 9.77
C LEU A 186 -7.08 20.35 10.98
N ILE A 187 -7.57 19.12 10.80
CA ILE A 187 -7.66 18.13 11.89
C ILE A 187 -6.26 17.82 12.45
N SER A 188 -5.24 17.72 11.60
CA SER A 188 -3.87 17.43 12.03
C SER A 188 -3.26 18.54 12.90
N LEU A 189 -3.70 19.80 12.75
CA LEU A 189 -3.29 20.91 13.63
C LEU A 189 -3.76 20.72 15.08
N PHE A 190 -4.89 20.01 15.27
CA PHE A 190 -5.41 19.71 16.61
C PHE A 190 -4.71 18.52 17.29
N LEU A 191 -3.88 17.77 16.58
CA LEU A 191 -2.99 16.76 17.19
C LEU A 191 -1.93 17.47 18.04
N ILE A 192 -1.46 16.80 19.07
CA ILE A 192 -0.47 17.36 20.01
C ILE A 192 0.69 16.37 20.14
N GLU A 193 1.92 16.85 20.25
CA GLU A 193 3.09 16.03 20.55
C GLU A 193 3.23 15.82 22.08
N PRO A 194 2.85 14.64 22.64
CA PRO A 194 2.80 14.45 24.08
C PRO A 194 4.17 14.38 24.74
N VAL A 195 5.19 14.05 23.94
CA VAL A 195 6.58 13.91 24.37
C VAL A 195 7.47 14.55 23.32
N LYS A 196 7.95 15.74 23.59
CA LYS A 196 9.06 16.31 22.80
C LYS A 196 10.30 15.48 23.08
N LYS A 197 10.99 14.99 22.03
CA LYS A 197 12.35 14.49 22.20
C LYS A 197 13.19 15.67 22.66
N SER A 198 13.58 15.70 23.95
CA SER A 198 14.57 16.64 24.44
C SER A 198 15.94 16.16 23.97
N GLY A 199 16.56 16.94 23.14
CA GLY A 199 17.92 16.71 22.67
C GLY A 199 17.96 16.48 21.15
N LYS A 200 18.92 17.12 20.50
CA LYS A 200 19.42 16.75 19.17
C LYS A 200 19.91 15.30 19.32
N SER A 201 19.06 14.30 19.02
CA SER A 201 19.60 12.97 18.71
C SER A 201 20.57 13.19 17.57
N ASP A 202 21.76 12.62 17.65
CA ASP A 202 22.68 12.59 16.51
C ASP A 202 21.92 12.01 15.31
N ILE A 203 21.35 12.91 14.51
CA ILE A 203 20.63 12.59 13.28
C ILE A 203 21.72 12.14 12.31
N SER A 204 22.04 10.86 12.38
CA SER A 204 23.08 10.33 11.50
C SER A 204 22.43 9.64 10.32
N TYR A 205 22.47 10.31 9.17
CA TYR A 205 22.14 9.70 7.88
C TYR A 205 22.87 8.35 7.69
N LYS A 206 24.16 8.30 8.11
CA LYS A 206 24.96 7.06 8.12
C LYS A 206 24.34 5.96 8.99
N LYS A 207 23.74 6.29 10.13
CA LYS A 207 23.10 5.33 11.02
C LYS A 207 21.86 4.71 10.36
N ASN A 208 21.01 5.52 9.74
CA ASN A 208 19.80 5.05 9.05
C ASN A 208 20.15 4.17 7.84
N ILE A 209 21.16 4.55 7.04
CA ILE A 209 21.67 3.70 5.95
C ILE A 209 22.22 2.38 6.50
N LYS A 210 23.02 2.44 7.58
CA LYS A 210 23.57 1.25 8.20
C LYS A 210 22.47 0.31 8.69
N GLU A 211 21.41 0.84 9.32
CA GLU A 211 20.27 0.04 9.79
C GLU A 211 19.54 -0.66 8.64
N ILE A 212 19.33 0.02 7.51
CA ILE A 212 18.74 -0.60 6.31
C ILE A 212 19.66 -1.65 5.72
N LYS A 213 20.96 -1.35 5.61
CA LYS A 213 21.97 -2.28 5.11
C LYS A 213 22.07 -3.53 6.00
N ASP A 214 22.08 -3.34 7.31
CA ASP A 214 22.10 -4.45 8.28
C ASP A 214 20.84 -5.30 8.15
N GLY A 215 19.67 -4.68 8.02
CA GLY A 215 18.40 -5.40 7.78
C GLY A 215 18.44 -6.21 6.48
N PHE A 216 18.92 -5.63 5.40
CA PHE A 216 19.05 -6.32 4.12
C PHE A 216 20.06 -7.46 4.16
N THR A 217 21.22 -7.22 4.80
CA THR A 217 22.25 -8.26 5.01
C THR A 217 21.71 -9.41 5.86
N TYR A 218 20.91 -9.09 6.89
CA TYR A 218 20.23 -10.10 7.71
C TYR A 218 19.29 -10.95 6.87
N VAL A 219 18.42 -10.32 6.07
CA VAL A 219 17.49 -11.02 5.17
C VAL A 219 18.20 -11.95 4.21
N LEU A 220 19.35 -11.52 3.65
CA LEU A 220 20.12 -12.35 2.72
C LEU A 220 20.77 -13.57 3.39
N LYS A 221 21.06 -13.50 4.69
CA LYS A 221 21.63 -14.61 5.47
C LYS A 221 20.58 -15.61 5.94
N VAL A 222 19.32 -15.19 6.15
CA VAL A 222 18.25 -16.05 6.64
C VAL A 222 17.38 -16.53 5.49
N ASP A 223 17.53 -17.78 5.11
CA ASP A 223 16.86 -18.36 3.94
C ASP A 223 15.33 -18.26 3.98
N ARG A 224 14.73 -18.33 5.17
CA ARG A 224 13.28 -18.15 5.36
C ARG A 224 12.82 -16.75 5.03
N LEU A 225 13.54 -15.73 5.53
CA LEU A 225 13.23 -14.33 5.26
C LEU A 225 13.47 -13.98 3.80
N LYS A 226 14.55 -14.51 3.21
CA LYS A 226 14.85 -14.33 1.80
C LYS A 226 13.73 -14.89 0.91
N ALA A 227 13.27 -16.11 1.17
CA ALA A 227 12.16 -16.73 0.44
C ALA A 227 10.85 -15.95 0.60
N LEU A 228 10.55 -15.52 1.84
CA LEU A 228 9.36 -14.74 2.15
C LEU A 228 9.37 -13.38 1.46
N ILE A 229 10.47 -12.63 1.55
CA ILE A 229 10.58 -11.28 0.96
C ILE A 229 10.58 -11.35 -0.57
N LEU A 230 11.23 -12.38 -1.17
CA LEU A 230 11.16 -12.59 -2.61
C LEU A 230 9.72 -12.80 -3.08
N SER A 231 9.00 -13.73 -2.45
CA SER A 231 7.59 -13.97 -2.77
C SER A 231 6.72 -12.75 -2.54
N SER A 232 6.90 -12.07 -1.41
CA SER A 232 6.22 -10.83 -1.05
C SER A 232 6.41 -9.74 -2.10
N SER A 233 7.65 -9.53 -2.53
CA SER A 233 7.99 -8.49 -3.50
C SER A 233 7.36 -8.74 -4.87
N LEU A 234 7.36 -9.99 -5.33
CA LEU A 234 6.72 -10.38 -6.60
C LEU A 234 5.20 -10.21 -6.55
N ILE A 235 4.54 -10.64 -5.47
CA ILE A 235 3.10 -10.44 -5.29
C ILE A 235 2.78 -8.94 -5.26
N SER A 236 3.54 -8.15 -4.49
CA SER A 236 3.38 -6.71 -4.39
C SER A 236 3.53 -6.00 -5.74
N ALA A 237 4.48 -6.43 -6.57
CA ALA A 237 4.70 -5.86 -7.89
C ALA A 237 3.52 -6.13 -8.83
N LEU A 238 3.04 -7.37 -8.89
CA LEU A 238 1.89 -7.71 -9.73
C LEU A 238 0.60 -7.02 -9.26
N LEU A 239 0.39 -6.90 -7.94
CA LEU A 239 -0.73 -6.12 -7.38
C LEU A 239 -0.67 -4.65 -7.81
N GLY A 240 0.51 -4.03 -7.82
CA GLY A 240 0.69 -2.65 -8.26
C GLY A 240 0.37 -2.43 -9.74
N VAL A 241 0.76 -3.34 -10.61
CA VAL A 241 0.44 -3.29 -12.04
C VAL A 241 -1.06 -3.52 -12.28
N LEU A 242 -1.64 -4.51 -11.60
CA LEU A 242 -3.07 -4.83 -11.72
C LEU A 242 -3.98 -3.67 -11.29
N GLN A 243 -3.56 -2.86 -10.34
CA GLN A 243 -4.32 -1.68 -9.93
C GLN A 243 -4.61 -0.74 -11.10
N ASN A 244 -3.61 -0.47 -11.93
CA ASN A 244 -3.76 0.38 -13.12
C ASN A 244 -4.41 -0.36 -14.29
N CYS A 245 -3.97 -1.58 -14.58
CA CYS A 245 -4.48 -2.38 -15.69
C CYS A 245 -5.95 -2.77 -15.51
N SER A 246 -6.45 -2.93 -14.29
CA SER A 246 -7.87 -3.22 -14.05
C SER A 246 -8.78 -2.10 -14.55
N THR A 247 -8.47 -0.85 -14.23
CA THR A 247 -9.25 0.31 -14.67
C THR A 247 -9.06 0.54 -16.18
N SER A 248 -7.84 0.31 -16.69
CA SER A 248 -7.58 0.37 -18.14
C SER A 248 -8.45 -0.63 -18.90
N LEU A 249 -8.50 -1.88 -18.46
CA LEU A 249 -9.31 -2.92 -19.11
C LEU A 249 -10.81 -2.59 -19.09
N LEU A 250 -11.33 -2.14 -17.95
CA LEU A 250 -12.75 -1.75 -17.81
C LEU A 250 -13.10 -0.58 -18.75
N ARG A 251 -12.21 0.40 -18.92
CA ARG A 251 -12.37 1.48 -19.87
C ARG A 251 -12.32 0.96 -21.31
N ASP A 252 -11.37 0.10 -21.65
CA ASP A 252 -11.19 -0.46 -22.99
C ASP A 252 -12.40 -1.32 -23.41
N ILE A 253 -13.08 -1.94 -22.45
CA ILE A 253 -14.38 -2.61 -22.66
C ILE A 253 -15.51 -1.61 -22.91
N GLY A 254 -15.35 -0.33 -22.58
CA GLY A 254 -16.33 0.73 -22.83
C GLY A 254 -17.28 1.00 -21.66
N LEU A 255 -16.89 0.64 -20.44
CA LEU A 255 -17.70 0.92 -19.25
C LEU A 255 -17.65 2.41 -18.89
N SER A 256 -18.78 2.95 -18.42
CA SER A 256 -18.87 4.32 -17.94
C SER A 256 -18.10 4.52 -16.63
N ALA A 257 -17.74 5.76 -16.32
CA ALA A 257 -17.06 6.11 -15.06
C ALA A 257 -17.86 5.68 -13.81
N ILE A 258 -19.19 5.75 -13.87
CA ILE A 258 -20.08 5.28 -12.81
C ILE A 258 -19.94 3.77 -12.62
N ALA A 259 -20.00 2.99 -13.70
CA ALA A 259 -19.85 1.54 -13.65
C ALA A 259 -18.48 1.14 -13.09
N ILE A 260 -17.41 1.80 -13.53
CA ILE A 260 -16.05 1.59 -13.03
C ILE A 260 -15.98 1.93 -11.53
N GLY A 261 -16.60 3.04 -11.11
CA GLY A 261 -16.69 3.44 -9.70
C GLY A 261 -17.38 2.37 -8.83
N ILE A 262 -18.51 1.84 -9.29
CA ILE A 262 -19.27 0.78 -8.58
C ILE A 262 -18.46 -0.51 -8.52
N ILE A 263 -17.87 -0.98 -9.63
CA ILE A 263 -17.06 -2.19 -9.67
C ILE A 263 -15.85 -2.06 -8.72
N SER A 264 -15.20 -0.89 -8.71
CA SER A 264 -14.07 -0.61 -7.82
C SER A 264 -14.48 -0.53 -6.35
N ALA A 265 -15.66 0.01 -6.05
CA ALA A 265 -16.22 0.05 -4.70
C ALA A 265 -16.50 -1.37 -4.18
N LEU A 266 -17.18 -2.20 -4.97
CA LEU A 266 -17.43 -3.62 -4.65
C LEU A 266 -16.12 -4.40 -4.47
N GLY A 267 -15.12 -4.15 -5.34
CA GLY A 267 -13.77 -4.70 -5.19
C GLY A 267 -13.13 -4.35 -3.84
N SER A 268 -13.29 -3.10 -3.39
CA SER A 268 -12.78 -2.65 -2.07
C SER A 268 -13.51 -3.33 -0.90
N MET A 269 -14.82 -3.58 -1.03
CA MET A 269 -15.58 -4.37 -0.06
C MET A 269 -15.05 -5.81 0.01
N ILE A 270 -14.79 -6.44 -1.13
CA ILE A 270 -14.20 -7.79 -1.20
C ILE A 270 -12.84 -7.81 -0.50
N SER A 271 -11.96 -6.83 -0.76
CA SER A 271 -10.67 -6.71 -0.07
C SER A 271 -10.82 -6.58 1.44
N SER A 272 -11.79 -5.79 1.91
CA SER A 272 -12.07 -5.61 3.33
C SER A 272 -12.55 -6.91 3.99
N ILE A 273 -13.47 -7.64 3.36
CA ILE A 273 -13.97 -8.93 3.84
C ILE A 273 -12.85 -9.97 3.85
N ALA A 274 -12.05 -10.02 2.79
CA ALA A 274 -10.91 -10.91 2.66
C ALA A 274 -9.91 -10.70 3.81
N SER A 275 -9.53 -9.45 4.06
CA SER A 275 -8.62 -9.10 5.17
C SER A 275 -9.14 -9.57 6.54
N ARG A 276 -10.45 -9.45 6.79
CA ARG A 276 -11.05 -9.92 8.06
C ARG A 276 -11.09 -11.45 8.19
N LYS A 277 -11.29 -12.15 7.07
CA LYS A 277 -11.40 -13.62 7.04
C LYS A 277 -10.07 -14.35 6.78
N GLN A 278 -8.93 -13.64 6.82
CA GLN A 278 -7.61 -14.19 6.56
C GLN A 278 -7.24 -15.40 7.46
N GLU A 279 -7.75 -15.44 8.70
CA GLU A 279 -7.49 -16.58 9.61
C GLU A 279 -8.18 -17.86 9.16
N LEU A 280 -9.39 -17.76 8.62
CA LEU A 280 -10.11 -18.90 8.03
C LEU A 280 -9.36 -19.42 6.79
N TYR A 281 -8.91 -18.51 5.93
CA TYR A 281 -8.09 -18.84 4.77
C TYR A 281 -6.80 -19.55 5.19
N HIS A 282 -6.13 -19.04 6.22
CA HIS A 282 -4.92 -19.64 6.78
C HIS A 282 -5.16 -21.02 7.39
N LYS A 283 -6.30 -21.24 8.06
CA LYS A 283 -6.67 -22.56 8.58
C LYS A 283 -6.83 -23.59 7.46
N HIS A 284 -7.36 -23.19 6.31
CA HIS A 284 -7.62 -24.06 5.19
C HIS A 284 -6.34 -24.38 4.40
N PHE A 285 -5.61 -23.36 3.98
CA PHE A 285 -4.43 -23.50 3.11
C PHE A 285 -3.10 -23.69 3.87
N ARG A 286 -3.10 -23.44 5.16
CA ARG A 286 -1.91 -23.59 6.04
C ARG A 286 -0.67 -22.92 5.42
N ASN A 287 0.43 -23.67 5.33
CA ASN A 287 1.71 -23.26 4.75
C ASN A 287 1.67 -22.95 3.23
N LYS A 288 0.60 -23.33 2.53
CA LYS A 288 0.40 -23.02 1.10
C LYS A 288 -0.30 -21.68 0.87
N SER A 289 -0.69 -20.94 1.91
CA SER A 289 -1.50 -19.72 1.78
C SER A 289 -0.91 -18.67 0.85
N LEU A 290 0.40 -18.39 0.94
CA LEU A 290 1.05 -17.41 0.06
C LEU A 290 1.16 -17.90 -1.39
N ILE A 291 1.47 -19.18 -1.59
CA ILE A 291 1.54 -19.80 -2.92
C ILE A 291 0.15 -19.77 -3.56
N THR A 292 -0.89 -20.09 -2.80
CA THR A 292 -2.28 -20.07 -3.31
C THR A 292 -2.71 -18.67 -3.69
N ILE A 293 -2.38 -17.65 -2.89
CA ILE A 293 -2.65 -16.24 -3.21
C ILE A 293 -1.92 -15.83 -4.49
N SER A 294 -0.65 -16.21 -4.66
CA SER A 294 0.12 -15.83 -5.84
C SER A 294 -0.43 -16.50 -7.12
N LEU A 295 -0.82 -17.76 -7.04
CA LEU A 295 -1.45 -18.46 -8.17
C LEU A 295 -2.86 -17.91 -8.48
N LEU A 296 -3.67 -17.59 -7.48
CA LEU A 296 -4.96 -16.91 -7.68
C LEU A 296 -4.77 -15.54 -8.31
N LEU A 297 -3.72 -14.81 -7.93
CA LEU A 297 -3.42 -13.49 -8.49
C LEU A 297 -3.02 -13.59 -9.97
N SER A 298 -2.16 -14.54 -10.32
CA SER A 298 -1.79 -14.75 -11.72
C SER A 298 -2.96 -15.29 -12.56
N SER A 299 -3.80 -16.17 -12.01
CA SER A 299 -5.01 -16.63 -12.69
C SER A 299 -6.02 -15.51 -12.91
N SER A 300 -6.14 -14.55 -11.97
CA SER A 300 -6.99 -13.38 -12.16
C SER A 300 -6.58 -12.54 -13.35
N CYS A 301 -5.27 -12.38 -13.59
CA CYS A 301 -4.74 -11.70 -14.78
C CYS A 301 -5.16 -12.41 -16.07
N ILE A 302 -5.00 -13.74 -16.10
CA ILE A 302 -5.32 -14.55 -17.29
C ILE A 302 -6.83 -14.51 -17.56
N ILE A 303 -7.66 -14.75 -16.56
CA ILE A 303 -9.12 -14.73 -16.67
C ILE A 303 -9.61 -13.36 -17.16
N ALA A 304 -9.18 -12.28 -16.48
CA ALA A 304 -9.57 -10.93 -16.84
C ALA A 304 -9.09 -10.55 -18.25
N GLY A 305 -7.88 -10.95 -18.63
CA GLY A 305 -7.32 -10.66 -19.95
C GLY A 305 -8.05 -11.44 -21.05
N VAL A 306 -8.16 -12.76 -20.94
CA VAL A 306 -8.79 -13.63 -21.97
C VAL A 306 -10.26 -13.27 -22.18
N CYS A 307 -11.03 -13.14 -21.09
CA CYS A 307 -12.45 -12.76 -21.19
C CYS A 307 -12.61 -11.29 -21.63
N GLY A 308 -11.68 -10.42 -21.21
CA GLY A 308 -11.69 -9.00 -21.54
C GLY A 308 -11.56 -8.69 -23.04
N ILE A 309 -10.86 -9.54 -23.82
CA ILE A 309 -10.74 -9.38 -25.28
C ILE A 309 -12.12 -9.29 -25.95
N ASN A 310 -13.05 -10.11 -25.52
CA ASN A 310 -14.39 -10.22 -26.13
C ASN A 310 -15.52 -9.76 -25.19
N ALA A 311 -15.22 -9.11 -24.08
CA ALA A 311 -16.21 -8.70 -23.08
C ALA A 311 -17.28 -7.72 -23.62
N LYS A 312 -16.98 -6.98 -24.68
CA LYS A 312 -17.97 -6.13 -25.39
C LYS A 312 -19.07 -6.93 -26.10
N LYS A 313 -18.80 -8.17 -26.48
CA LYS A 313 -19.71 -8.97 -27.31
C LYS A 313 -20.77 -9.70 -26.47
N THR A 314 -20.48 -10.04 -25.23
CA THR A 314 -21.33 -10.91 -24.41
C THR A 314 -21.29 -10.50 -22.95
N VAL A 315 -22.47 -10.32 -22.34
CA VAL A 315 -22.59 -9.98 -20.91
C VAL A 315 -21.94 -11.03 -20.01
N ALA A 316 -22.01 -12.32 -20.39
CA ALA A 316 -21.33 -13.38 -19.63
C ALA A 316 -19.82 -13.17 -19.55
N LEU A 317 -19.16 -12.79 -20.64
CA LEU A 317 -17.72 -12.52 -20.65
C LEU A 317 -17.38 -11.26 -19.83
N LEU A 318 -18.25 -10.25 -19.86
CA LEU A 318 -18.10 -9.07 -19.00
C LEU A 318 -18.16 -9.46 -17.51
N ILE A 319 -19.14 -10.27 -17.11
CA ILE A 319 -19.26 -10.73 -15.71
C ILE A 319 -18.02 -11.53 -15.28
N ILE A 320 -17.52 -12.43 -16.14
CA ILE A 320 -16.32 -13.21 -15.84
C ILE A 320 -15.08 -12.30 -15.75
N THR A 321 -14.95 -11.31 -16.62
CA THR A 321 -13.86 -10.32 -16.56
C THR A 321 -13.88 -9.56 -15.23
N VAL A 322 -15.03 -9.05 -14.82
CA VAL A 322 -15.20 -8.36 -13.53
C VAL A 322 -14.93 -9.31 -12.36
N GLY A 323 -15.39 -10.56 -12.45
CA GLY A 323 -15.10 -11.62 -11.47
C GLY A 323 -13.59 -11.87 -11.33
N GLY A 324 -12.87 -11.92 -12.45
CA GLY A 324 -11.41 -12.03 -12.47
C GLY A 324 -10.75 -10.85 -11.73
N LEU A 325 -11.21 -9.61 -11.98
CA LEU A 325 -10.70 -8.43 -11.28
C LEU A 325 -11.09 -8.44 -9.78
N TRP A 326 -12.20 -9.04 -9.39
CA TRP A 326 -12.54 -9.19 -7.96
C TRP A 326 -11.70 -10.25 -7.26
N ILE A 327 -11.20 -11.28 -7.97
CA ILE A 327 -10.18 -12.19 -7.44
C ILE A 327 -8.91 -11.44 -7.10
N TYR A 328 -8.45 -10.50 -7.95
CA TYR A 328 -7.36 -9.59 -7.62
C TYR A 328 -7.61 -8.83 -6.31
N ASN A 329 -8.80 -8.22 -6.15
CA ASN A 329 -9.15 -7.49 -4.94
C ASN A 329 -9.16 -8.40 -3.69
N PHE A 330 -9.62 -9.64 -3.82
CA PHE A 330 -9.55 -10.64 -2.77
C PHE A 330 -8.09 -10.93 -2.37
N CYS A 331 -7.22 -11.18 -3.35
CA CYS A 331 -5.79 -11.40 -3.12
C CYS A 331 -5.12 -10.19 -2.46
N HIS A 332 -5.47 -8.98 -2.89
CA HIS A 332 -4.98 -7.72 -2.30
C HIS A 332 -5.32 -7.63 -0.80
N GLY A 333 -6.58 -7.91 -0.43
CA GLY A 333 -7.00 -7.88 0.97
C GLY A 333 -6.32 -8.94 1.84
N MET A 334 -6.11 -10.14 1.32
CA MET A 334 -5.43 -11.23 2.04
C MET A 334 -3.94 -10.98 2.22
N TYR A 335 -3.25 -10.54 1.15
CA TYR A 335 -1.80 -10.44 1.07
C TYR A 335 -1.20 -9.62 2.19
N TYR A 336 -1.60 -8.35 2.35
CA TYR A 336 -0.97 -7.44 3.31
C TYR A 336 -1.10 -7.92 4.75
N THR A 337 -2.22 -8.55 5.09
CA THR A 337 -2.45 -9.05 6.45
C THR A 337 -1.62 -10.30 6.75
N ILE A 338 -1.47 -11.16 5.76
CA ILE A 338 -0.72 -12.41 5.90
C ILE A 338 0.79 -12.13 5.98
N ILE A 339 1.30 -11.29 5.08
CA ILE A 339 2.73 -10.93 5.06
C ILE A 339 3.15 -10.27 6.36
N ASP A 340 2.34 -9.34 6.87
CA ASP A 340 2.63 -8.65 8.14
C ASP A 340 2.78 -9.64 9.31
N LYS A 341 1.93 -10.68 9.34
CA LYS A 341 2.04 -11.75 10.35
C LYS A 341 3.32 -12.57 10.20
N TYR A 342 3.65 -13.00 8.99
CA TYR A 342 4.87 -13.78 8.75
C TYR A 342 6.12 -12.99 9.12
N LEU A 343 6.21 -11.72 8.69
CA LEU A 343 7.36 -10.87 9.02
C LEU A 343 7.52 -10.71 10.55
N ARG A 344 6.43 -10.46 11.28
CA ARG A 344 6.47 -10.32 12.75
C ARG A 344 6.85 -11.59 13.48
N ASN A 345 6.50 -12.76 12.95
CA ASN A 345 6.79 -14.02 13.60
C ASN A 345 8.22 -14.52 13.34
N PHE A 346 8.83 -14.08 12.23
CA PHE A 346 10.21 -14.43 11.90
C PHE A 346 11.23 -13.42 12.43
N THR A 347 10.80 -12.41 13.18
CA THR A 347 11.65 -11.33 13.64
C THR A 347 11.58 -11.15 15.15
N ASN A 348 12.70 -10.71 15.75
CA ASN A 348 12.76 -10.26 17.13
C ASN A 348 12.42 -8.77 17.24
N LYS A 349 11.92 -8.33 18.40
CA LYS A 349 11.56 -6.92 18.66
C LYS A 349 12.65 -5.89 18.32
N ASN A 350 13.92 -6.29 18.32
CA ASN A 350 15.05 -5.40 18.03
C ASN A 350 15.35 -5.26 16.52
N ILE A 351 14.85 -6.18 15.69
CA ILE A 351 15.16 -6.27 14.27
C ILE A 351 13.92 -6.02 13.41
N ASP A 352 12.73 -6.06 13.99
CA ASP A 352 11.44 -5.90 13.29
C ASP A 352 11.44 -4.72 12.31
N THR A 353 11.82 -3.53 12.78
CA THR A 353 11.80 -2.31 11.93
C THR A 353 12.74 -2.41 10.74
N LYS A 354 13.90 -3.06 10.91
CA LYS A 354 14.91 -3.25 9.85
C LYS A 354 14.40 -4.20 8.77
N ILE A 355 13.70 -5.26 9.16
CA ILE A 355 13.17 -6.26 8.22
C ILE A 355 11.95 -5.72 7.47
N PHE A 356 11.07 -4.98 8.15
CA PHE A 356 9.99 -4.27 7.46
C PHE A 356 10.53 -3.24 6.45
N ALA A 357 11.59 -2.52 6.79
CA ALA A 357 12.27 -1.61 5.87
C ALA A 357 12.87 -2.36 4.67
N ALA A 358 13.52 -3.51 4.89
CA ALA A 358 14.07 -4.34 3.83
C ALA A 358 12.96 -4.92 2.92
N ASN A 359 11.84 -5.38 3.49
CA ASN A 359 10.68 -5.84 2.71
C ASN A 359 10.07 -4.71 1.87
N ASN A 360 9.94 -3.51 2.42
CA ASN A 360 9.45 -2.34 1.68
C ASN A 360 10.39 -1.96 0.55
N LEU A 361 11.70 -1.96 0.79
CA LEU A 361 12.71 -1.71 -0.23
C LEU A 361 12.62 -2.73 -1.37
N ALA A 362 12.61 -4.02 -1.05
CA ALA A 362 12.51 -5.09 -2.03
C ALA A 362 11.19 -5.03 -2.82
N SER A 363 10.07 -4.78 -2.13
CA SER A 363 8.75 -4.66 -2.77
C SER A 363 8.66 -3.46 -3.72
N ASN A 364 9.17 -2.30 -3.33
CA ASN A 364 9.17 -1.12 -4.20
C ASN A 364 10.17 -1.28 -5.37
N SER A 365 11.32 -1.94 -5.16
CA SER A 365 12.26 -2.26 -6.24
C SER A 365 11.61 -3.18 -7.28
N MET A 366 10.91 -4.23 -6.84
CA MET A 366 10.18 -5.11 -7.75
C MET A 366 9.01 -4.40 -8.44
N ARG A 367 8.28 -3.53 -7.74
CA ARG A 367 7.24 -2.69 -8.35
C ARG A 367 7.80 -1.79 -9.44
N PHE A 368 8.96 -1.18 -9.22
CA PHE A 368 9.62 -0.36 -10.23
C PHE A 368 9.99 -1.19 -11.45
N ILE A 369 10.68 -2.31 -11.28
CA ILE A 369 11.16 -3.17 -12.38
C ILE A 369 9.97 -3.74 -13.17
N ILE A 370 9.02 -4.37 -12.50
CA ILE A 370 7.87 -5.00 -13.15
C ILE A 370 6.93 -3.95 -13.76
N GLY A 371 6.80 -2.80 -13.13
CA GLY A 371 6.04 -1.68 -13.69
C GLY A 371 6.67 -1.13 -14.98
N MET A 372 8.01 -1.02 -15.07
CA MET A 372 8.72 -0.67 -16.29
C MET A 372 8.46 -1.70 -17.42
N ILE A 373 8.53 -2.99 -17.09
CA ILE A 373 8.23 -4.07 -18.04
C ILE A 373 6.76 -3.99 -18.49
N ALA A 374 5.82 -3.81 -17.56
CA ALA A 374 4.40 -3.70 -17.89
C ALA A 374 4.10 -2.46 -18.73
N SER A 375 4.76 -1.32 -18.46
CA SER A 375 4.66 -0.12 -19.29
C SER A 375 5.11 -0.40 -20.72
N PHE A 376 6.27 -1.03 -20.90
CA PHE A 376 6.78 -1.42 -22.22
C PHE A 376 5.82 -2.37 -22.95
N LEU A 377 5.23 -3.35 -22.27
CA LEU A 377 4.24 -4.25 -22.85
C LEU A 377 2.98 -3.48 -23.29
N LEU A 378 2.46 -2.58 -22.45
CA LEU A 378 1.28 -1.75 -22.78
C LEU A 378 1.50 -0.80 -23.94
N ASP A 379 2.74 -0.48 -24.27
CA ASP A 379 3.10 0.32 -25.43
C ASP A 379 3.01 -0.49 -26.74
N LYS A 380 3.19 -1.81 -26.66
CA LYS A 380 3.21 -2.74 -27.80
C LYS A 380 1.93 -3.53 -27.98
N MET A 381 1.12 -3.70 -26.95
CA MET A 381 -0.09 -4.53 -26.97
C MET A 381 -1.22 -3.93 -26.12
N SER A 382 -2.46 -4.39 -26.36
CA SER A 382 -3.61 -3.95 -25.58
C SER A 382 -3.52 -4.41 -24.12
N THR A 383 -4.27 -3.73 -23.23
CA THR A 383 -4.33 -4.06 -21.79
C THR A 383 -4.68 -5.54 -21.55
N ALA A 384 -5.59 -6.11 -22.33
CA ALA A 384 -5.99 -7.51 -22.21
C ALA A 384 -4.82 -8.47 -22.47
N TYR A 385 -4.08 -8.27 -23.57
CA TYR A 385 -2.91 -9.10 -23.90
C TYR A 385 -1.77 -8.90 -22.89
N CYS A 386 -1.54 -7.68 -22.41
CA CYS A 386 -0.57 -7.41 -21.35
C CYS A 386 -0.90 -8.21 -20.08
N LEU A 387 -2.16 -8.24 -19.65
CA LEU A 387 -2.61 -9.02 -18.51
C LEU A 387 -2.40 -10.53 -18.71
N ILE A 388 -2.70 -11.06 -19.89
CA ILE A 388 -2.47 -12.48 -20.21
C ILE A 388 -0.97 -12.79 -20.11
N THR A 389 -0.13 -11.99 -20.75
CA THR A 389 1.34 -12.20 -20.74
C THR A 389 1.89 -12.16 -19.34
N LEU A 390 1.54 -11.14 -18.54
CA LEU A 390 1.96 -11.07 -17.15
C LEU A 390 1.42 -12.23 -16.32
N GLY A 391 0.14 -12.61 -16.51
CA GLY A 391 -0.46 -13.73 -15.81
C GLY A 391 0.26 -15.04 -16.07
N VAL A 392 0.60 -15.36 -17.32
CA VAL A 392 1.35 -16.58 -17.69
C VAL A 392 2.76 -16.56 -17.12
N VAL A 393 3.50 -15.47 -17.34
CA VAL A 393 4.88 -15.32 -16.82
C VAL A 393 4.93 -15.44 -15.31
N PHE A 394 4.03 -14.73 -14.61
CA PHE A 394 3.98 -14.81 -13.14
C PHE A 394 3.50 -16.17 -12.63
N SER A 395 2.63 -16.90 -13.36
CA SER A 395 2.28 -18.26 -13.00
C SER A 395 3.51 -19.18 -12.96
N ILE A 396 4.37 -19.08 -13.98
CA ILE A 396 5.62 -19.84 -14.03
C ILE A 396 6.55 -19.44 -12.87
N ILE A 397 6.76 -18.15 -12.69
CA ILE A 397 7.60 -17.61 -11.60
C ILE A 397 7.07 -18.07 -10.23
N TYR A 398 5.76 -18.02 -10.00
CA TYR A 398 5.18 -18.42 -8.72
C TYR A 398 5.26 -19.92 -8.46
N VAL A 399 5.23 -20.77 -9.48
CA VAL A 399 5.49 -22.20 -9.32
C VAL A 399 6.93 -22.42 -8.86
N LEU A 400 7.91 -21.77 -9.51
CA LEU A 400 9.33 -21.89 -9.13
C LEU A 400 9.59 -21.32 -7.71
N VAL A 401 9.08 -20.13 -7.42
CA VAL A 401 9.20 -19.52 -6.08
C VAL A 401 8.45 -20.32 -5.04
N GLY A 402 7.31 -20.91 -5.41
CA GLY A 402 6.54 -21.79 -4.53
C GLY A 402 7.31 -23.04 -4.13
N GLN A 403 8.05 -23.64 -5.05
CA GLN A 403 8.95 -24.78 -4.75
C GLN A 403 10.08 -24.33 -3.81
N TYR A 404 10.69 -23.18 -4.08
CA TYR A 404 11.71 -22.60 -3.21
C TYR A 404 11.18 -22.30 -1.80
N MET A 405 9.95 -21.76 -1.67
CA MET A 405 9.31 -21.49 -0.39
C MET A 405 8.93 -22.77 0.37
N LYS A 406 8.48 -23.82 -0.31
CA LYS A 406 8.01 -25.06 0.32
C LYS A 406 9.05 -25.69 1.25
N THR A 407 10.31 -25.58 0.91
CA THR A 407 11.42 -26.12 1.70
C THR A 407 11.86 -25.22 2.84
N ARG A 408 11.51 -23.93 2.84
CA ARG A 408 12.00 -22.91 3.78
C ARG A 408 10.92 -22.28 4.65
N VAL A 409 9.72 -22.12 4.13
CA VAL A 409 8.56 -21.55 4.83
C VAL A 409 7.46 -22.61 4.90
N GLY A 410 7.74 -23.71 5.60
CA GLY A 410 6.87 -24.90 5.60
C GLY A 410 5.74 -24.88 6.62
N LYS A 411 5.83 -24.05 7.68
CA LYS A 411 4.89 -24.02 8.79
C LYS A 411 4.01 -22.76 8.75
N LYS A 412 2.89 -22.77 9.47
CA LYS A 412 2.11 -21.55 9.72
C LYS A 412 2.92 -20.57 10.56
N PRO A 413 2.63 -19.25 10.48
CA PRO A 413 3.30 -18.24 11.31
C PRO A 413 3.23 -18.56 12.80
N GLU A 414 2.10 -19.12 13.26
CA GLU A 414 1.85 -19.46 14.66
C GLU A 414 2.54 -20.75 15.11
N GLU A 415 2.96 -21.60 14.17
CA GLU A 415 3.59 -22.91 14.43
C GLU A 415 5.12 -22.82 14.57
N TYR A 416 5.73 -21.66 14.30
CA TYR A 416 7.16 -21.44 14.55
C TYR A 416 7.40 -21.18 16.02
N THR A 417 8.17 -22.05 16.66
CA THR A 417 8.55 -21.87 18.06
C THR A 417 9.59 -20.76 18.22
N LYS A 418 9.65 -20.16 19.42
CA LYS A 418 10.69 -19.18 19.74
C LYS A 418 12.11 -19.74 19.60
N GLU A 419 12.27 -21.05 19.71
CA GLU A 419 13.54 -21.75 19.57
C GLU A 419 14.00 -21.84 18.11
N GLU A 420 13.07 -22.06 17.16
CA GLU A 420 13.39 -22.06 15.74
C GLU A 420 13.77 -20.65 15.22
N THR A 421 13.17 -19.60 15.78
CA THR A 421 13.58 -18.22 15.52
C THR A 421 14.93 -17.86 16.13
N LYS A 422 15.24 -18.36 17.33
CA LYS A 422 16.55 -18.20 17.96
C LYS A 422 17.67 -18.92 17.21
N TYR A 423 17.36 -20.06 16.62
CA TYR A 423 18.34 -20.81 15.83
C TYR A 423 18.79 -20.04 14.57
N ASP A 424 17.86 -19.37 13.92
CA ASP A 424 18.15 -18.51 12.76
C ASP A 424 19.02 -17.28 13.18
N GLU A 425 18.90 -16.79 14.42
CA GLU A 425 19.75 -15.72 14.99
C GLU A 425 21.16 -16.19 15.30
N LEU A 426 21.31 -17.37 15.90
CA LEU A 426 22.61 -17.94 16.29
C LEU A 426 23.49 -18.26 15.08
N HIS A 427 22.91 -18.50 13.90
CA HIS A 427 23.65 -18.74 12.66
C HIS A 427 24.18 -17.46 11.99
N ILE A 428 23.77 -16.29 12.46
CA ILE A 428 24.18 -14.98 11.94
C ILE A 428 25.36 -14.40 12.73
N GLU A 429 25.53 -14.81 13.98
CA GLU A 429 26.64 -14.39 14.83
C GLU A 429 27.94 -15.19 14.60
N LYS A 430 27.91 -16.19 13.73
CA LYS A 430 29.09 -16.94 13.26
C LYS A 430 29.40 -16.58 11.80
#